data_d299d2543cc7e1ffd2d58f8d25efb181
#
_entry.id   d299d2543cc7e1ffd2d58f8d25efb181
#
_cell.length_a   1.000
_cell.length_b   1.000
_cell.length_c   1.000
_cell.angle_alpha   90.00
_cell.angle_beta   90.00
_cell.angle_gamma   90.00
#
_symmetry.space_group_name_H-M   'P 1'
#
loop_
_entity.id
_entity.type
_entity.pdbx_description
1 polymer ?
#
loop_
_entity_poly.entity_id
_entity_poly.type
_entity_poly.pdbx_seq_one_letter_code
_entity_poly.pdbx_strand_id
1 'polypeptide(L)'
;MPTTLLFNKPFNVLCQFRDAQARACLADFIDVEGVYAAGRLDRDSEGLLVLTDDGALNHKITDPAHKMSKTYWVQVEGAPCAADLAPLADGIELKDGPCLPAQVALGEPVWPAGGLWPRVPPIRVRKSIPTSWLSLTLNEGRNRQVRRMCAAVGFPVLR
;
A
#
# COMPACT_ATOMS: atom_id res chain seq x y z
N MET A 1 22.49 15.96 11.93
CA MET A 1 22.24 15.07 10.79
C MET A 1 20.78 14.64 10.82
N PRO A 2 20.04 14.75 9.73
CA PRO A 2 18.68 14.24 9.65
C PRO A 2 18.62 12.73 9.86
N THR A 3 17.56 12.27 10.50
CA THR A 3 17.31 10.86 10.74
C THR A 3 16.20 10.39 9.80
N THR A 4 16.42 9.30 9.09
CA THR A 4 15.43 8.67 8.24
C THR A 4 15.36 7.18 8.54
N LEU A 5 14.15 6.68 8.77
CA LEU A 5 13.88 5.28 9.06
C LEU A 5 13.08 4.67 7.94
N LEU A 6 13.40 3.45 7.60
CA LEU A 6 12.60 2.58 6.75
C LEU A 6 11.93 1.53 7.63
N PHE A 7 10.61 1.55 7.69
CA PHE A 7 9.84 0.66 8.54
C PHE A 7 8.97 -0.26 7.70
N ASN A 8 9.02 -1.54 7.99
CA ASN A 8 8.08 -2.52 7.43
C ASN A 8 6.86 -2.56 8.34
N LYS A 9 5.86 -1.73 8.03
CA LYS A 9 4.66 -1.60 8.85
C LYS A 9 3.85 -2.90 8.83
N PRO A 10 3.55 -3.48 10.01
CA PRO A 10 2.70 -4.67 10.09
C PRO A 10 1.23 -4.39 9.77
N PHE A 11 0.50 -5.47 9.47
CA PHE A 11 -0.95 -5.45 9.41
C PHE A 11 -1.57 -5.05 10.76
N ASN A 12 -2.70 -4.35 10.74
CA ASN A 12 -3.42 -3.87 11.93
C ASN A 12 -2.68 -2.84 12.79
N VAL A 13 -1.71 -2.15 12.21
CA VAL A 13 -1.00 -1.05 12.88
C VAL A 13 -1.40 0.27 12.24
N LEU A 14 -1.84 1.21 13.07
CA LEU A 14 -2.18 2.56 12.63
C LEU A 14 -0.93 3.36 12.31
N CYS A 15 -0.98 4.11 11.20
CA CYS A 15 0.12 4.94 10.73
C CYS A 15 0.13 6.29 11.46
N GLN A 16 0.19 6.24 12.78
CA GLN A 16 0.22 7.39 13.68
C GLN A 16 0.87 7.00 15.01
N PHE A 17 1.32 7.98 15.79
CA PHE A 17 2.02 7.73 17.05
C PHE A 17 1.11 7.69 18.28
N ARG A 18 -0.16 8.06 18.15
CA ARG A 18 -1.14 8.06 19.25
C ARG A 18 -2.47 7.51 18.76
N ASP A 19 -3.16 6.82 19.64
CA ASP A 19 -4.52 6.36 19.39
C ASP A 19 -5.34 6.40 20.68
N ALA A 20 -6.46 7.13 20.66
CA ALA A 20 -7.36 7.27 21.80
C ALA A 20 -8.05 5.95 22.20
N GLN A 21 -8.14 5.00 21.28
CA GLN A 21 -8.74 3.68 21.52
C GLN A 21 -7.70 2.60 21.86
N ALA A 22 -6.46 3.00 22.09
CA ALA A 22 -5.34 2.10 22.43
C ALA A 22 -5.11 0.96 21.43
N ARG A 23 -5.43 1.19 20.15
CA ARG A 23 -5.09 0.25 19.09
C ARG A 23 -3.59 0.32 18.79
N ALA A 24 -3.03 -0.75 18.24
CA ALA A 24 -1.63 -0.76 17.85
C ALA A 24 -1.31 0.38 16.86
N CYS A 25 -0.25 1.10 17.13
CA CYS A 25 0.18 2.25 16.32
C CYS A 25 1.70 2.31 16.23
N LEU A 26 2.23 3.31 15.53
CA LEU A 26 3.68 3.42 15.30
C LEU A 26 4.50 3.52 16.58
N ALA A 27 3.94 4.12 17.64
CA ALA A 27 4.65 4.27 18.91
C ALA A 27 5.00 2.92 19.57
N ASP A 28 4.25 1.86 19.25
CA ASP A 28 4.54 0.51 19.78
C ASP A 28 5.77 -0.13 19.15
N PHE A 29 6.27 0.42 18.04
CA PHE A 29 7.38 -0.13 17.27
C PHE A 29 8.57 0.82 17.13
N ILE A 30 8.32 2.12 17.19
CA ILE A 30 9.31 3.15 16.89
C ILE A 30 9.51 4.03 18.13
N ASP A 31 10.71 3.99 18.68
CA ASP A 31 11.12 4.74 19.86
C ASP A 31 12.05 5.94 19.54
N VAL A 32 12.23 6.23 18.24
CA VAL A 32 13.04 7.38 17.80
C VAL A 32 12.17 8.63 17.82
N GLU A 33 12.55 9.60 18.63
CA GLU A 33 11.85 10.87 18.74
C GLU A 33 12.06 11.77 17.51
N GLY A 34 11.07 12.60 17.23
CA GLY A 34 11.16 13.65 16.23
C GLY A 34 10.94 13.21 14.78
N VAL A 35 10.78 11.92 14.52
CA VAL A 35 10.48 11.45 13.17
C VAL A 35 8.98 11.39 12.91
N TYR A 36 8.60 11.68 11.67
CA TYR A 36 7.20 11.65 11.21
C TYR A 36 7.07 10.82 9.95
N ALA A 37 5.95 10.15 9.79
CA ALA A 37 5.68 9.36 8.60
C ALA A 37 5.61 10.25 7.35
N ALA A 38 6.35 9.88 6.33
CA ALA A 38 6.27 10.50 5.00
C ALA A 38 5.21 9.76 4.17
N GLY A 39 3.98 10.18 4.32
CA GLY A 39 2.81 9.52 3.78
C GLY A 39 2.16 8.58 4.77
N ARG A 40 1.19 7.82 4.31
CA ARG A 40 0.41 6.93 5.16
C ARG A 40 0.15 5.61 4.45
N LEU A 41 0.23 4.54 5.22
CA LEU A 41 -0.35 3.25 4.87
C LEU A 41 -1.61 3.05 5.69
N ASP A 42 -2.63 2.44 5.10
CA ASP A 42 -3.84 2.08 5.82
C ASP A 42 -3.52 1.07 6.92
N ARG A 43 -4.39 0.98 7.93
CA ARG A 43 -4.23 0.04 9.02
C ARG A 43 -4.06 -1.40 8.53
N ASP A 44 -4.81 -1.78 7.51
CA ASP A 44 -4.81 -3.11 6.90
C ASP A 44 -3.79 -3.27 5.76
N SER A 45 -2.93 -2.30 5.55
CA SER A 45 -1.82 -2.38 4.59
C SER A 45 -0.51 -2.67 5.32
N GLU A 46 0.41 -3.32 4.63
CA GLU A 46 1.71 -3.72 5.14
C GLU A 46 2.82 -3.17 4.26
N GLY A 47 4.01 -3.04 4.79
CA GLY A 47 5.21 -2.77 4.02
C GLY A 47 5.85 -1.43 4.28
N LEU A 48 6.54 -0.93 3.27
CA LEU A 48 7.44 0.21 3.41
C LEU A 48 6.73 1.49 3.82
N LEU A 49 7.16 2.01 4.96
CA LEU A 49 6.84 3.34 5.45
C LEU A 49 8.14 4.08 5.74
N VAL A 50 8.28 5.25 5.16
CA VAL A 50 9.43 6.13 5.44
C VAL A 50 9.05 7.09 6.56
N LEU A 51 9.90 7.20 7.59
CA LEU A 51 9.75 8.18 8.66
C LEU A 51 11.01 9.03 8.72
N THR A 52 10.86 10.33 8.88
CA THR A 52 12.01 11.23 8.89
C THR A 52 11.74 12.48 9.73
N ASP A 53 12.81 13.07 10.27
CA ASP A 53 12.79 14.40 10.87
C ASP A 53 13.18 15.49 9.85
N ASP A 54 13.53 15.12 8.62
CA ASP A 54 13.81 16.03 7.52
C ASP A 54 12.50 16.46 6.84
N GLY A 55 12.04 17.67 7.16
CA GLY A 55 10.81 18.20 6.60
C GLY A 55 10.85 18.38 5.08
N ALA A 56 12.01 18.68 4.50
CA ALA A 56 12.17 18.82 3.05
C ALA A 56 12.02 17.47 2.35
N LEU A 57 12.63 16.42 2.91
CA LEU A 57 12.49 15.07 2.39
C LEU A 57 11.03 14.59 2.51
N ASN A 58 10.40 14.81 3.67
CA ASN A 58 8.99 14.45 3.88
C ASN A 58 8.10 15.13 2.83
N HIS A 59 8.25 16.42 2.63
CA HIS A 59 7.51 17.19 1.63
C HIS A 59 7.72 16.64 0.22
N LYS A 60 8.98 16.34 -0.14
CA LYS A 60 9.31 15.78 -1.45
C LYS A 60 8.62 14.43 -1.71
N ILE A 61 8.47 13.61 -0.68
CA ILE A 61 7.81 12.30 -0.78
C ILE A 61 6.29 12.44 -0.86
N THR A 62 5.71 13.38 -0.10
CA THR A 62 4.26 13.44 0.14
C THR A 62 3.52 14.43 -0.74
N ASP A 63 4.19 15.46 -1.26
CA ASP A 63 3.55 16.49 -2.07
C ASP A 63 3.10 15.90 -3.41
N PRO A 64 1.79 15.95 -3.73
CA PRO A 64 1.26 15.51 -5.02
C PRO A 64 1.91 16.20 -6.24
N ALA A 65 2.40 17.42 -6.07
CA ALA A 65 3.08 18.16 -7.13
C ALA A 65 4.39 17.50 -7.58
N HIS A 66 5.06 16.77 -6.70
CA HIS A 66 6.28 16.03 -7.04
C HIS A 66 6.02 14.73 -7.80
N LYS A 67 4.77 14.26 -7.83
CA LYS A 67 4.34 13.05 -8.56
C LYS A 67 5.25 11.84 -8.34
N MET A 68 5.73 11.66 -7.11
CA MET A 68 6.55 10.51 -6.79
C MET A 68 5.75 9.24 -6.97
N SER A 69 6.22 8.35 -7.83
CA SER A 69 5.54 7.07 -8.07
C SER A 69 5.68 6.14 -6.87
N LYS A 70 4.62 5.39 -6.61
CA LYS A 70 4.57 4.36 -5.57
C LYS A 70 4.08 3.07 -6.18
N THR A 71 4.79 1.98 -5.93
CA THR A 71 4.41 0.64 -6.40
C THR A 71 3.82 -0.15 -5.25
N TYR A 72 2.66 -0.71 -5.50
CA TYR A 72 1.94 -1.57 -4.56
C TYR A 72 1.90 -2.99 -5.12
N TRP A 73 2.36 -3.94 -4.33
CA TRP A 73 2.16 -5.35 -4.61
C TRP A 73 0.92 -5.82 -3.88
N VAL A 74 -0.04 -6.37 -4.61
CA VAL A 74 -1.31 -6.79 -4.03
C VAL A 74 -1.62 -8.23 -4.35
N GLN A 75 -2.11 -8.95 -3.35
CA GLN A 75 -2.71 -10.26 -3.54
C GLN A 75 -4.21 -10.06 -3.65
N VAL A 76 -4.78 -10.48 -4.77
CA VAL A 76 -6.20 -10.32 -5.07
C VAL A 76 -6.90 -11.66 -5.12
N GLU A 77 -8.20 -11.65 -4.86
CA GLU A 77 -9.06 -12.81 -5.08
C GLU A 77 -9.36 -12.93 -6.58
N GLY A 78 -9.21 -14.13 -7.11
CA GLY A 78 -9.45 -14.41 -8.52
C GLY A 78 -8.16 -14.64 -9.31
N ALA A 79 -8.32 -14.81 -10.62
CA ALA A 79 -7.23 -15.02 -11.57
C ALA A 79 -7.37 -14.07 -12.77
N PRO A 80 -7.04 -12.78 -12.59
CA PRO A 80 -7.16 -11.81 -13.67
C PRO A 80 -6.20 -12.13 -14.81
N CYS A 81 -6.62 -11.84 -16.03
CA CYS A 81 -5.74 -11.76 -17.19
C CYS A 81 -5.41 -10.29 -17.50
N ALA A 82 -4.50 -10.06 -18.45
CA ALA A 82 -4.13 -8.70 -18.83
C ALA A 82 -5.31 -7.85 -19.30
N ALA A 83 -6.27 -8.46 -20.01
CA ALA A 83 -7.48 -7.76 -20.49
C ALA A 83 -8.36 -7.27 -19.35
N ASP A 84 -8.45 -8.03 -18.26
CA ASP A 84 -9.22 -7.64 -17.07
C ASP A 84 -8.64 -6.41 -16.38
N LEU A 85 -7.33 -6.22 -16.47
CA LEU A 85 -6.59 -5.15 -15.81
C LEU A 85 -6.38 -3.92 -16.70
N ALA A 86 -6.69 -4.03 -18.00
CA ALA A 86 -6.52 -2.93 -18.94
C ALA A 86 -7.21 -1.62 -18.52
N PRO A 87 -8.43 -1.64 -17.93
CA PRO A 87 -9.06 -0.41 -17.45
C PRO A 87 -8.22 0.35 -16.38
N LEU A 88 -7.45 -0.35 -15.58
CA LEU A 88 -6.57 0.27 -14.58
C LEU A 88 -5.42 1.03 -15.24
N ALA A 89 -4.88 0.49 -16.33
CA ALA A 89 -3.83 1.12 -17.10
C ALA A 89 -4.34 2.33 -17.89
N ASP A 90 -5.61 2.33 -18.30
CA ASP A 90 -6.22 3.41 -19.06
C ASP A 90 -6.74 4.55 -18.16
N GLY A 91 -6.89 4.33 -16.89
CA GLY A 91 -7.44 5.29 -15.94
C GLY A 91 -8.92 5.05 -15.68
N ILE A 92 -9.21 4.20 -14.69
CA ILE A 92 -10.57 3.85 -14.30
C ILE A 92 -11.24 4.99 -13.54
N GLU A 93 -12.57 5.12 -13.68
CA GLU A 93 -13.35 6.06 -12.90
C GLU A 93 -13.86 5.42 -11.61
N LEU A 94 -13.59 6.08 -10.49
CA LEU A 94 -14.11 5.74 -9.17
C LEU A 94 -15.19 6.75 -8.76
N LYS A 95 -15.88 6.49 -7.64
CA LYS A 95 -16.94 7.36 -7.13
C LYS A 95 -16.53 8.82 -6.98
N ASP A 96 -15.29 9.06 -6.57
CA ASP A 96 -14.73 10.38 -6.32
C ASP A 96 -13.94 10.96 -7.52
N GLY A 97 -14.12 10.37 -8.69
CA GLY A 97 -13.58 10.87 -9.95
C GLY A 97 -12.64 9.90 -10.66
N PRO A 98 -12.16 10.28 -11.85
CA PRO A 98 -11.25 9.43 -12.61
C PRO A 98 -9.88 9.29 -11.95
N CYS A 99 -9.29 8.11 -12.07
CA CYS A 99 -7.91 7.87 -11.69
C CYS A 99 -6.97 8.22 -12.84
N LEU A 100 -5.76 8.62 -12.51
CA LEU A 100 -4.67 8.66 -13.48
C LEU A 100 -4.36 7.25 -13.97
N PRO A 101 -3.87 7.10 -15.21
CA PRO A 101 -3.38 5.81 -15.69
C PRO A 101 -2.34 5.21 -14.75
N ALA A 102 -2.46 3.92 -14.48
CA ALA A 102 -1.53 3.18 -13.62
C ALA A 102 -0.68 2.23 -14.46
N GLN A 103 0.54 1.95 -14.00
CA GLN A 103 1.30 0.84 -14.54
C GLN A 103 0.88 -0.42 -13.80
N VAL A 104 0.47 -1.44 -14.52
CA VAL A 104 -0.07 -2.68 -13.95
C VAL A 104 0.70 -3.87 -14.53
N ALA A 105 1.12 -4.78 -13.66
CA ALA A 105 1.78 -6.02 -14.07
C ALA A 105 1.26 -7.21 -13.26
N LEU A 106 0.99 -8.31 -13.94
CA LEU A 106 0.67 -9.59 -13.31
C LEU A 106 1.95 -10.28 -12.84
N GLY A 107 1.87 -10.99 -11.74
CA GLY A 107 2.96 -11.83 -11.23
C GLY A 107 3.34 -11.50 -9.79
N GLU A 108 4.08 -12.43 -9.19
CA GLU A 108 4.61 -12.25 -7.84
C GLU A 108 5.86 -11.37 -7.86
N PRO A 109 6.08 -10.57 -6.79
CA PRO A 109 7.37 -9.91 -6.63
C PRO A 109 8.47 -10.94 -6.35
N VAL A 110 9.70 -10.53 -6.56
CA VAL A 110 10.85 -11.29 -6.06
C VAL A 110 10.95 -11.05 -4.56
N TRP A 111 10.61 -12.08 -3.79
CA TRP A 111 10.66 -11.99 -2.34
C TRP A 111 12.12 -12.04 -1.84
N PRO A 112 12.42 -11.35 -0.73
CA PRO A 112 13.73 -11.50 -0.10
C PRO A 112 13.95 -12.93 0.41
N ALA A 113 15.17 -13.26 0.79
CA ALA A 113 15.49 -14.56 1.36
C ALA A 113 14.55 -14.89 2.53
N GLY A 114 13.95 -16.09 2.50
CA GLY A 114 12.93 -16.50 3.47
C GLY A 114 11.49 -16.26 3.02
N GLY A 115 11.29 -15.62 1.86
CA GLY A 115 9.97 -15.37 1.29
C GLY A 115 9.22 -14.21 1.92
N LEU A 116 7.93 -14.14 1.64
CA LEU A 116 7.03 -13.15 2.23
C LEU A 116 6.83 -13.46 3.73
N TRP A 117 6.94 -12.43 4.58
CA TRP A 117 6.64 -12.58 6.01
C TRP A 117 5.18 -13.01 6.24
N PRO A 118 4.92 -13.80 7.30
CA PRO A 118 3.55 -14.20 7.63
C PRO A 118 2.73 -12.99 8.09
N ARG A 119 1.48 -12.92 7.67
CA ARG A 119 0.51 -11.96 8.19
C ARG A 119 -0.27 -12.58 9.34
N VAL A 120 -0.46 -11.81 10.42
CA VAL A 120 -1.25 -12.23 11.57
C VAL A 120 -2.40 -11.23 11.80
N PRO A 121 -3.65 -11.66 11.67
CA PRO A 121 -4.12 -12.98 11.21
C PRO A 121 -3.84 -13.20 9.71
N PRO A 122 -3.81 -14.46 9.24
CA PRO A 122 -3.63 -14.74 7.81
C PRO A 122 -4.81 -14.23 6.99
N ILE A 123 -4.60 -14.07 5.69
CA ILE A 123 -5.68 -13.70 4.77
C ILE A 123 -6.77 -14.78 4.77
N ARG A 124 -8.01 -14.34 4.55
CA ARG A 124 -9.12 -15.26 4.34
C ARG A 124 -9.15 -15.69 2.89
N VAL A 125 -8.93 -16.99 2.64
CA VAL A 125 -8.97 -17.58 1.30
C VAL A 125 -10.22 -18.43 1.17
N ARG A 126 -10.97 -18.24 0.08
CA ARG A 126 -12.09 -19.12 -0.29
C ARG A 126 -11.54 -20.30 -1.06
N LYS A 127 -11.94 -21.53 -0.65
CA LYS A 127 -11.40 -22.78 -1.23
C LYS A 127 -11.56 -22.91 -2.74
N SER A 128 -12.65 -22.36 -3.28
CA SER A 128 -13.00 -22.49 -4.71
C SER A 128 -12.51 -21.33 -5.58
N ILE A 129 -11.88 -20.31 -5.00
CA ILE A 129 -11.45 -19.11 -5.71
C ILE A 129 -9.94 -18.99 -5.60
N PRO A 130 -9.21 -18.94 -6.72
CA PRO A 130 -7.77 -18.74 -6.68
C PRO A 130 -7.41 -17.35 -6.20
N THR A 131 -6.17 -17.15 -5.82
CA THR A 131 -5.59 -15.85 -5.54
C THR A 131 -4.44 -15.57 -6.50
N SER A 132 -4.20 -14.29 -6.77
CA SER A 132 -3.17 -13.87 -7.71
C SER A 132 -2.43 -12.64 -7.19
N TRP A 133 -1.16 -12.51 -7.55
CA TRP A 133 -0.37 -11.32 -7.26
C TRP A 133 -0.29 -10.43 -8.50
N LEU A 134 -0.36 -9.13 -8.25
CA LEU A 134 -0.13 -8.11 -9.26
C LEU A 134 0.48 -6.86 -8.63
N SER A 135 1.07 -6.02 -9.45
CA SER A 135 1.59 -4.73 -9.02
C SER A 135 0.86 -3.58 -9.70
N LEU A 136 0.66 -2.49 -8.96
CA LEU A 136 0.17 -1.22 -9.48
C LEU A 136 1.17 -0.14 -9.10
N THR A 137 1.59 0.65 -10.09
CA THR A 137 2.41 1.83 -9.86
C THR A 137 1.60 3.08 -10.15
N LEU A 138 1.44 3.91 -9.14
CA LEU A 138 0.61 5.12 -9.17
C LEU A 138 1.46 6.37 -8.97
N ASN A 139 1.05 7.47 -9.60
CA ASN A 139 1.61 8.81 -9.39
C ASN A 139 0.68 9.70 -8.55
N GLU A 140 -0.32 9.13 -7.94
CA GLU A 140 -1.28 9.80 -7.06
C GLU A 140 -1.56 8.94 -5.82
N GLY A 141 -2.17 9.52 -4.80
CA GLY A 141 -2.51 8.79 -3.59
C GLY A 141 -3.85 9.25 -3.05
N ARG A 142 -4.93 8.62 -3.49
CA ARG A 142 -6.27 8.86 -2.97
C ARG A 142 -6.62 7.80 -1.94
N ASN A 143 -7.55 8.13 -1.04
CA ASN A 143 -7.94 7.23 0.04
C ASN A 143 -8.32 5.84 -0.47
N ARG A 144 -7.60 4.81 -0.02
CA ARG A 144 -7.82 3.40 -0.35
C ARG A 144 -7.90 3.12 -1.86
N GLN A 145 -7.15 3.89 -2.64
CA GLN A 145 -7.27 3.90 -4.10
C GLN A 145 -7.00 2.54 -4.73
N VAL A 146 -5.90 1.89 -4.37
CA VAL A 146 -5.53 0.59 -4.96
C VAL A 146 -6.61 -0.46 -4.69
N ARG A 147 -7.16 -0.50 -3.47
CA ARG A 147 -8.23 -1.43 -3.10
C ARG A 147 -9.50 -1.18 -3.89
N ARG A 148 -9.86 0.09 -4.06
CA ARG A 148 -11.04 0.47 -4.84
C ARG A 148 -10.86 0.20 -6.33
N MET A 149 -9.67 0.43 -6.87
CA MET A 149 -9.35 0.14 -8.27
C MET A 149 -9.48 -1.36 -8.56
N CYS A 150 -8.88 -2.20 -7.75
CA CYS A 150 -8.94 -3.65 -7.91
C CYS A 150 -10.37 -4.17 -7.76
N ALA A 151 -11.13 -3.69 -6.79
CA ALA A 151 -12.53 -4.06 -6.61
C ALA A 151 -13.39 -3.65 -7.80
N ALA A 152 -13.13 -2.49 -8.40
CA ALA A 152 -13.89 -1.98 -9.54
C ALA A 152 -13.75 -2.87 -10.79
N VAL A 153 -12.64 -3.58 -10.96
CA VAL A 153 -12.45 -4.55 -12.04
C VAL A 153 -12.79 -5.99 -11.62
N GLY A 154 -13.31 -6.20 -10.42
CA GLY A 154 -13.80 -7.50 -9.95
C GLY A 154 -12.80 -8.37 -9.21
N PHE A 155 -11.66 -7.83 -8.80
CA PHE A 155 -10.59 -8.56 -8.12
C PHE A 155 -10.25 -7.91 -6.77
N PRO A 156 -11.04 -8.15 -5.72
CA PRO A 156 -10.82 -7.50 -4.43
C PRO A 156 -9.47 -7.89 -3.80
N VAL A 157 -8.86 -6.92 -3.16
CA VAL A 157 -7.55 -7.09 -2.50
C VAL A 157 -7.71 -7.86 -1.20
N LEU A 158 -6.89 -8.89 -1.03
CA LEU A 158 -6.78 -9.71 0.20
C LEU A 158 -5.59 -9.24 1.05
N ARG A 159 -4.52 -8.82 0.41
CA ARG A 159 -3.29 -8.40 1.08
C ARG A 159 -2.53 -7.38 0.26
#